data_5898c9d1bab68099ec59a06363b811ca
#
_entry.id   5898c9d1bab68099ec59a06363b811ca
#
_cell.length_a   1.000
_cell.length_b   1.000
_cell.length_c   1.000
_cell.angle_alpha   90.00
_cell.angle_beta   90.00
_cell.angle_gamma   90.00
#
_symmetry.space_group_name_H-M   'P 1'
#
loop_
_entity.id
_entity.type
_entity.pdbx_description
1 polymer ?
#
loop_
_entity_poly.entity_id
_entity_poly.type
_entity_poly.pdbx_seq_one_letter_code
_entity_poly.pdbx_strand_id
1 'polypeptide(L)'
;MKEVYLDNSATTRAYPEVGDLVRKVLCEDYGNPSSMHRKGVEAEKHIKEAKETFAKLLKVQEKEIFFTSGGTESDNLALIGAAKANRRAGNHLIASGIEHPAIINTMRYLEEEGFRVTFLPVDRFGRISLDALKDSLCEDTILVSVMYVNNEVGSVQPIQEAASMVKAYNKNILFHVDAVQGFGKYHIYPKRLKVDMCSISGHKIHGPKGIGVLYIDEHVKIKPIVFGGEQQKNVRSGTENVPGIAGIGLAAKMIYENLDEKVAAMRAMKEHFIEGVKQIPDTTIHGLYDETSAPHIISVGFAGIRSEVLLHALEDKGIYVSSGSACASNHPQISGVLKGIGAGQQFLDATLRFSLSEFNTMEEIDYTLDTLYNIVPMLRKYTRH
;
A
#
# COMPACT_ATOMS: atom_id res chain seq x y z
N MET A 1 -21.92 5.66 21.69
CA MET A 1 -22.06 5.16 20.31
C MET A 1 -20.92 4.18 20.11
N LYS A 2 -21.17 3.00 19.54
CA LYS A 2 -20.11 2.02 19.26
C LYS A 2 -19.24 2.60 18.11
N GLU A 3 -17.92 2.66 18.27
CA GLU A 3 -16.99 3.08 17.21
C GLU A 3 -16.50 1.83 16.47
N VAL A 4 -16.74 1.77 15.15
CA VAL A 4 -16.32 0.70 14.26
C VAL A 4 -15.48 1.27 13.14
N TYR A 5 -14.17 1.01 13.17
CA TYR A 5 -13.23 1.54 12.19
C TYR A 5 -12.91 0.51 11.10
N LEU A 6 -13.50 0.72 9.92
CA LEU A 6 -13.34 -0.13 8.74
C LEU A 6 -12.66 0.62 7.58
N ASP A 7 -11.73 1.55 7.90
CA ASP A 7 -10.93 2.28 6.92
C ASP A 7 -9.42 2.07 7.10
N ASN A 8 -9.03 0.85 7.49
CA ASN A 8 -7.63 0.50 7.77
C ASN A 8 -6.71 0.58 6.53
N SER A 9 -7.25 0.54 5.32
CA SER A 9 -6.48 0.76 4.08
C SER A 9 -6.13 2.24 3.85
N ALA A 10 -6.86 3.20 4.45
CA ALA A 10 -6.47 4.61 4.46
C ALA A 10 -5.36 4.88 5.47
N THR A 11 -5.55 4.43 6.71
CA THR A 11 -4.53 4.46 7.77
C THR A 11 -4.94 3.50 8.88
N THR A 12 -3.99 2.98 9.64
CA THR A 12 -4.29 2.15 10.81
C THR A 12 -4.05 2.92 12.10
N ARG A 13 -4.74 2.51 13.17
CA ARG A 13 -4.43 2.90 14.54
C ARG A 13 -3.08 2.29 14.92
N ALA A 14 -2.17 3.09 15.48
CA ALA A 14 -0.90 2.58 15.96
C ALA A 14 -1.09 1.65 17.18
N TYR A 15 -0.19 0.68 17.34
CA TYR A 15 -0.13 -0.08 18.58
C TYR A 15 0.25 0.84 19.74
N PRO A 16 -0.34 0.68 20.94
CA PRO A 16 0.02 1.47 22.11
C PRO A 16 1.52 1.43 22.42
N GLU A 17 2.14 0.24 22.33
CA GLU A 17 3.57 0.01 22.56
C GLU A 17 4.45 0.78 21.60
N VAL A 18 3.99 0.93 20.35
CA VAL A 18 4.67 1.76 19.34
C VAL A 18 4.60 3.24 19.74
N GLY A 19 3.44 3.70 20.20
CA GLY A 19 3.28 5.07 20.70
C GLY A 19 4.21 5.38 21.87
N ASP A 20 4.31 4.46 22.84
CA ASP A 20 5.19 4.57 24.00
C ASP A 20 6.67 4.60 23.62
N LEU A 21 7.09 3.72 22.69
CA LEU A 21 8.46 3.71 22.18
C LEU A 21 8.80 5.00 21.45
N VAL A 22 7.91 5.49 20.57
CA VAL A 22 8.12 6.77 19.85
C VAL A 22 8.29 7.92 20.84
N ARG A 23 7.43 8.01 21.86
CA ARG A 23 7.54 9.03 22.91
C ARG A 23 8.87 8.93 23.67
N LYS A 24 9.26 7.71 24.05
CA LYS A 24 10.55 7.46 24.73
C LYS A 24 11.72 7.93 23.89
N VAL A 25 11.78 7.49 22.63
CA VAL A 25 12.91 7.84 21.73
C VAL A 25 12.94 9.34 21.45
N LEU A 26 11.77 9.99 21.30
CA LEU A 26 11.68 11.43 21.06
C LEU A 26 12.14 12.26 22.26
N CYS A 27 11.84 11.85 23.49
CA CYS A 27 12.04 12.66 24.70
C CYS A 27 13.24 12.24 25.54
N GLU A 28 13.66 10.97 25.49
CA GLU A 28 14.70 10.40 26.36
C GLU A 28 15.96 10.01 25.56
N ASP A 29 15.79 9.30 24.42
CA ASP A 29 16.88 8.82 23.55
C ASP A 29 17.08 9.76 22.33
N TYR A 30 16.90 11.06 22.52
CA TYR A 30 16.79 12.13 21.51
C TYR A 30 18.09 12.47 20.76
N GLY A 31 19.16 11.69 20.89
CA GLY A 31 20.45 11.97 20.28
C GLY A 31 20.41 12.02 18.77
N ASN A 32 21.31 12.80 18.16
CA ASN A 32 21.55 12.71 16.73
C ASN A 32 22.42 11.47 16.45
N PRO A 33 21.98 10.51 15.61
CA PRO A 33 22.73 9.28 15.37
C PRO A 33 24.11 9.49 14.72
N SER A 34 24.34 10.66 14.09
CA SER A 34 25.66 11.02 13.54
C SER A 34 26.65 11.54 14.62
N SER A 35 26.22 11.73 15.87
CA SER A 35 27.07 12.22 16.94
C SER A 35 27.90 11.11 17.58
N MET A 36 29.17 11.34 17.83
CA MET A 36 30.09 10.35 18.40
C MET A 36 29.96 10.14 19.92
N HIS A 37 29.16 10.96 20.62
CA HIS A 37 28.93 10.81 22.05
C HIS A 37 27.81 9.79 22.33
N ARG A 38 27.69 9.36 23.61
CA ARG A 38 26.76 8.29 24.03
C ARG A 38 25.32 8.47 23.55
N LYS A 39 24.79 9.70 23.53
CA LYS A 39 23.43 9.97 23.06
C LYS A 39 23.25 9.67 21.56
N GLY A 40 24.29 9.91 20.76
CA GLY A 40 24.26 9.53 19.34
C GLY A 40 24.26 8.01 19.16
N VAL A 41 25.10 7.30 19.92
CA VAL A 41 25.17 5.83 19.89
C VAL A 41 23.84 5.19 20.33
N GLU A 42 23.17 5.75 21.36
CA GLU A 42 21.84 5.29 21.78
C GLU A 42 20.81 5.46 20.65
N ALA A 43 20.82 6.60 19.98
CA ALA A 43 19.91 6.85 18.84
C ALA A 43 20.23 5.92 17.63
N GLU A 44 21.49 5.71 17.31
CA GLU A 44 21.92 4.81 16.23
C GLU A 44 21.46 3.35 16.46
N LYS A 45 21.44 2.92 17.74
CA LYS A 45 20.99 1.58 18.11
C LYS A 45 19.55 1.32 17.66
N HIS A 46 18.63 2.29 17.82
CA HIS A 46 17.25 2.16 17.36
C HIS A 46 17.16 1.99 15.83
N ILE A 47 18.01 2.71 15.07
CA ILE A 47 18.07 2.56 13.61
C ILE A 47 18.55 1.16 13.24
N LYS A 48 19.60 0.67 13.90
CA LYS A 48 20.15 -0.66 13.66
C LYS A 48 19.13 -1.75 13.96
N GLU A 49 18.48 -1.72 15.12
CA GLU A 49 17.45 -2.68 15.52
C GLU A 49 16.28 -2.73 14.52
N ALA A 50 15.84 -1.57 14.03
CA ALA A 50 14.81 -1.51 12.99
C ALA A 50 15.29 -2.11 11.66
N LYS A 51 16.53 -1.82 11.21
CA LYS A 51 17.12 -2.45 10.01
C LYS A 51 17.21 -3.96 10.12
N GLU A 52 17.70 -4.47 11.26
CA GLU A 52 17.78 -5.89 11.55
C GLU A 52 16.39 -6.56 11.48
N THR A 53 15.36 -5.89 12.03
CA THR A 53 13.97 -6.37 11.97
C THR A 53 13.49 -6.50 10.54
N PHE A 54 13.60 -5.44 9.72
CA PHE A 54 13.17 -5.50 8.32
C PHE A 54 14.00 -6.48 7.49
N ALA A 55 15.31 -6.53 7.70
CA ALA A 55 16.20 -7.48 7.02
C ALA A 55 15.79 -8.94 7.31
N LYS A 56 15.48 -9.26 8.56
CA LYS A 56 14.98 -10.58 8.96
C LYS A 56 13.62 -10.90 8.34
N LEU A 57 12.67 -9.97 8.37
CA LEU A 57 11.30 -10.17 7.85
C LEU A 57 11.30 -10.36 6.33
N LEU A 58 12.08 -9.56 5.61
CA LEU A 58 12.19 -9.59 4.15
C LEU A 58 13.20 -10.64 3.65
N LYS A 59 14.00 -11.26 4.55
CA LYS A 59 15.13 -12.17 4.24
C LYS A 59 16.17 -11.53 3.30
N VAL A 60 16.58 -10.30 3.65
CA VAL A 60 17.56 -9.50 2.93
C VAL A 60 18.66 -9.00 3.88
N GLN A 61 19.62 -8.21 3.37
CA GLN A 61 20.68 -7.64 4.20
C GLN A 61 20.27 -6.28 4.76
N GLU A 62 20.73 -5.93 5.97
CA GLU A 62 20.47 -4.61 6.59
C GLU A 62 20.90 -3.42 5.72
N LYS A 63 21.98 -3.58 4.95
CA LYS A 63 22.48 -2.54 4.04
C LYS A 63 21.55 -2.24 2.86
N GLU A 64 20.54 -3.09 2.63
CA GLU A 64 19.52 -2.96 1.58
C GLU A 64 18.23 -2.29 2.10
N ILE A 65 18.19 -1.93 3.40
CA ILE A 65 17.04 -1.26 4.03
C ILE A 65 17.31 0.23 4.19
N PHE A 66 16.42 1.05 3.64
CA PHE A 66 16.47 2.51 3.70
C PHE A 66 15.17 3.07 4.26
N PHE A 67 15.27 4.06 5.17
CA PHE A 67 14.10 4.72 5.74
C PHE A 67 13.75 5.98 4.97
N THR A 68 12.46 6.19 4.76
CA THR A 68 11.86 7.32 4.04
C THR A 68 10.76 7.94 4.91
N SER A 69 10.10 8.99 4.43
CA SER A 69 8.95 9.58 5.14
C SER A 69 7.62 8.82 4.93
N GLY A 70 7.60 7.78 4.11
CA GLY A 70 6.38 7.00 3.82
C GLY A 70 6.43 6.32 2.46
N GLY A 71 5.33 5.64 2.10
CA GLY A 71 5.21 4.95 0.81
C GLY A 71 5.46 5.88 -0.39
N THR A 72 4.86 7.06 -0.38
CA THR A 72 5.02 8.04 -1.47
C THR A 72 6.48 8.43 -1.71
N GLU A 73 7.26 8.72 -0.67
CA GLU A 73 8.69 9.00 -0.84
C GLU A 73 9.44 7.77 -1.31
N SER A 74 9.12 6.58 -0.77
CA SER A 74 9.72 5.31 -1.20
C SER A 74 9.52 5.05 -2.70
N ASP A 75 8.28 5.20 -3.18
CA ASP A 75 7.94 5.01 -4.59
C ASP A 75 8.65 6.03 -5.49
N ASN A 76 8.62 7.32 -5.12
CA ASN A 76 9.29 8.36 -5.87
C ASN A 76 10.80 8.12 -5.95
N LEU A 77 11.44 7.79 -4.82
CA LEU A 77 12.86 7.50 -4.76
C LEU A 77 13.21 6.27 -5.62
N ALA A 78 12.42 5.20 -5.53
CA ALA A 78 12.61 4.00 -6.33
C ALA A 78 12.50 4.32 -7.83
N LEU A 79 11.41 4.95 -8.27
CA LEU A 79 11.13 5.17 -9.69
C LEU A 79 12.04 6.24 -10.30
N ILE A 80 12.09 7.44 -9.70
CA ILE A 80 12.90 8.54 -10.23
C ILE A 80 14.38 8.21 -10.11
N GLY A 81 14.80 7.69 -8.96
CA GLY A 81 16.19 7.35 -8.71
C GLY A 81 16.71 6.26 -9.65
N ALA A 82 15.94 5.19 -9.84
CA ALA A 82 16.29 4.10 -10.74
C ALA A 82 16.26 4.54 -12.21
N ALA A 83 15.19 5.24 -12.66
CA ALA A 83 15.08 5.72 -14.04
C ALA A 83 16.26 6.63 -14.41
N LYS A 84 16.58 7.64 -13.56
CA LYS A 84 17.69 8.56 -13.80
C LYS A 84 19.07 7.88 -13.74
N ALA A 85 19.25 6.84 -12.92
CA ALA A 85 20.50 6.09 -12.82
C ALA A 85 20.74 5.19 -14.04
N ASN A 86 19.68 4.67 -14.64
CA ASN A 86 19.74 3.68 -15.72
C ASN A 86 19.41 4.26 -17.12
N ARG A 87 19.25 5.59 -17.26
CA ARG A 87 18.86 6.26 -18.52
C ARG A 87 19.74 5.91 -19.73
N ARG A 88 21.00 5.55 -19.50
CA ARG A 88 21.91 5.14 -20.58
C ARG A 88 21.62 3.73 -21.12
N ALA A 89 20.90 2.91 -20.37
CA ALA A 89 20.52 1.56 -20.76
C ALA A 89 19.20 1.53 -21.52
N GLY A 90 18.38 2.57 -21.39
CA GLY A 90 17.10 2.69 -22.07
C GLY A 90 16.24 3.81 -21.47
N ASN A 91 15.08 4.05 -22.07
CA ASN A 91 14.17 5.11 -21.66
C ASN A 91 12.71 4.63 -21.49
N HIS A 92 12.46 3.34 -21.46
CA HIS A 92 11.11 2.79 -21.35
C HIS A 92 10.84 2.26 -19.94
N LEU A 93 9.69 2.68 -19.38
CA LEU A 93 9.18 2.31 -18.08
C LEU A 93 7.80 1.67 -18.23
N ILE A 94 7.50 0.69 -17.40
CA ILE A 94 6.19 0.02 -17.40
C ILE A 94 5.60 0.10 -15.99
N ALA A 95 4.30 0.41 -15.87
CA ALA A 95 3.56 0.31 -14.61
C ALA A 95 2.18 -0.29 -14.83
N SER A 96 1.53 -0.80 -13.77
CA SER A 96 0.12 -1.17 -13.90
C SER A 96 -0.78 0.06 -14.03
N GLY A 97 -1.92 -0.06 -14.70
CA GLY A 97 -2.87 1.04 -14.89
C GLY A 97 -3.70 1.37 -13.64
N ILE A 98 -3.54 0.59 -12.57
CA ILE A 98 -4.30 0.74 -11.30
C ILE A 98 -3.40 1.03 -10.09
N GLU A 99 -2.21 1.52 -10.32
CA GLU A 99 -1.27 1.89 -9.27
C GLU A 99 -1.81 3.04 -8.39
N HIS A 100 -1.24 3.14 -7.19
CA HIS A 100 -1.46 4.31 -6.33
C HIS A 100 -1.01 5.60 -7.04
N PRO A 101 -1.64 6.76 -6.77
CA PRO A 101 -1.22 8.06 -7.34
C PRO A 101 0.27 8.38 -7.19
N ALA A 102 0.94 7.89 -6.14
CA ALA A 102 2.39 8.04 -5.95
C ALA A 102 3.20 7.41 -7.09
N ILE A 103 2.72 6.33 -7.72
CA ILE A 103 3.33 5.71 -8.88
C ILE A 103 2.85 6.39 -10.18
N ILE A 104 1.53 6.53 -10.36
CA ILE A 104 0.95 7.08 -11.60
C ILE A 104 1.50 8.48 -11.89
N ASN A 105 1.48 9.37 -10.88
CA ASN A 105 1.95 10.75 -11.06
C ASN A 105 3.47 10.81 -11.23
N THR A 106 4.21 9.94 -10.56
CA THR A 106 5.66 9.83 -10.76
C THR A 106 6.01 9.33 -12.17
N MET A 107 5.26 8.37 -12.71
CA MET A 107 5.45 7.90 -14.08
C MET A 107 5.12 9.02 -15.10
N ARG A 108 4.05 9.81 -14.88
CA ARG A 108 3.73 10.98 -15.72
C ARG A 108 4.83 12.05 -15.66
N TYR A 109 5.34 12.35 -14.47
CA TYR A 109 6.49 13.23 -14.32
C TYR A 109 7.71 12.71 -15.12
N LEU A 110 7.97 11.43 -15.10
CA LEU A 110 9.06 10.83 -15.88
C LEU A 110 8.79 10.88 -17.40
N GLU A 111 7.53 10.86 -17.86
CA GLU A 111 7.20 11.14 -19.26
C GLU A 111 7.58 12.57 -19.66
N GLU A 112 7.30 13.57 -18.80
CA GLU A 112 7.71 14.96 -19.00
C GLU A 112 9.25 15.10 -19.04
N GLU A 113 9.96 14.26 -18.29
CA GLU A 113 11.42 14.17 -18.29
C GLU A 113 11.99 13.39 -19.52
N GLY A 114 11.13 12.96 -20.44
CA GLY A 114 11.51 12.31 -21.70
C GLY A 114 11.71 10.80 -21.63
N PHE A 115 11.13 10.12 -20.63
CA PHE A 115 10.95 8.67 -20.63
C PHE A 115 9.65 8.30 -21.36
N ARG A 116 9.63 7.11 -21.94
CA ARG A 116 8.41 6.51 -22.49
C ARG A 116 7.78 5.61 -21.43
N VAL A 117 6.50 5.81 -21.14
CA VAL A 117 5.79 5.00 -20.13
C VAL A 117 4.69 4.18 -20.79
N THR A 118 4.57 2.91 -20.39
CA THR A 118 3.46 2.03 -20.75
C THR A 118 2.70 1.65 -19.49
N PHE A 119 1.39 1.93 -19.46
CA PHE A 119 0.49 1.46 -18.41
C PHE A 119 -0.20 0.18 -18.84
N LEU A 120 0.01 -0.90 -18.09
CA LEU A 120 -0.57 -2.21 -18.37
C LEU A 120 -2.07 -2.20 -18.06
N PRO A 121 -2.90 -2.73 -18.96
CA PRO A 121 -4.31 -2.96 -18.65
C PRO A 121 -4.47 -4.02 -17.58
N VAL A 122 -5.62 -4.00 -16.92
CA VAL A 122 -6.03 -5.00 -15.95
C VAL A 122 -7.32 -5.68 -16.39
N ASP A 123 -7.56 -6.86 -15.88
CA ASP A 123 -8.82 -7.56 -16.05
C ASP A 123 -9.94 -6.98 -15.14
N ARG A 124 -11.15 -7.52 -15.25
CA ARG A 124 -12.30 -7.11 -14.42
C ARG A 124 -12.11 -7.30 -12.91
N PHE A 125 -11.11 -8.05 -12.51
CA PHE A 125 -10.75 -8.31 -11.13
C PHE A 125 -9.60 -7.43 -10.63
N GLY A 126 -9.04 -6.59 -11.51
CA GLY A 126 -7.93 -5.70 -11.21
C GLY A 126 -6.57 -6.39 -11.21
N ARG A 127 -6.39 -7.49 -11.96
CA ARG A 127 -5.08 -8.13 -12.17
C ARG A 127 -4.48 -7.71 -13.49
N ILE A 128 -3.18 -7.47 -13.52
CA ILE A 128 -2.46 -7.16 -14.77
C ILE A 128 -2.50 -8.35 -15.71
N SER A 129 -2.53 -8.06 -17.01
CA SER A 129 -2.34 -9.07 -18.05
C SER A 129 -0.85 -9.37 -18.21
N LEU A 130 -0.45 -10.62 -17.96
CA LEU A 130 0.93 -11.07 -18.19
C LEU A 130 1.28 -11.07 -19.69
N ASP A 131 0.32 -11.32 -20.57
CA ASP A 131 0.53 -11.22 -22.02
C ASP A 131 0.80 -9.77 -22.41
N ALA A 132 0.01 -8.81 -21.90
CA ALA A 132 0.26 -7.39 -22.14
C ALA A 132 1.62 -6.94 -21.59
N LEU A 133 2.05 -7.45 -20.43
CA LEU A 133 3.39 -7.19 -19.92
C LEU A 133 4.45 -7.72 -20.87
N LYS A 134 4.32 -8.96 -21.34
CA LYS A 134 5.25 -9.60 -22.28
C LYS A 134 5.37 -8.79 -23.58
N ASP A 135 4.25 -8.38 -24.15
CA ASP A 135 4.20 -7.63 -25.41
C ASP A 135 4.73 -6.19 -25.26
N SER A 136 4.70 -5.63 -24.04
CA SER A 136 5.22 -4.30 -23.73
C SER A 136 6.75 -4.27 -23.52
N LEU A 137 7.37 -5.40 -23.20
CA LEU A 137 8.82 -5.47 -22.98
C LEU A 137 9.57 -5.23 -24.31
N CYS A 138 10.57 -4.37 -24.27
CA CYS A 138 11.45 -4.08 -25.39
C CYS A 138 12.90 -3.83 -24.91
N GLU A 139 13.84 -3.68 -25.85
CA GLU A 139 15.26 -3.47 -25.54
C GLU A 139 15.51 -2.22 -24.69
N ASP A 140 14.68 -1.17 -24.87
CA ASP A 140 14.75 0.07 -24.09
C ASP A 140 14.10 0.00 -22.70
N THR A 141 13.46 -1.12 -22.34
CA THR A 141 12.81 -1.25 -21.04
C THR A 141 13.86 -1.34 -19.94
N ILE A 142 13.77 -0.45 -18.94
CA ILE A 142 14.71 -0.39 -17.80
C ILE A 142 14.05 -0.62 -16.45
N LEU A 143 12.74 -0.41 -16.32
CA LEU A 143 12.01 -0.50 -15.07
C LEU A 143 10.57 -0.96 -15.28
N VAL A 144 10.12 -1.88 -14.45
CA VAL A 144 8.72 -2.30 -14.31
C VAL A 144 8.30 -2.07 -12.87
N SER A 145 7.14 -1.46 -12.65
CA SER A 145 6.55 -1.22 -11.34
C SER A 145 5.14 -1.79 -11.26
N VAL A 146 4.89 -2.66 -10.29
CA VAL A 146 3.58 -3.27 -10.08
C VAL A 146 3.30 -3.32 -8.58
N MET A 147 2.15 -2.77 -8.13
CA MET A 147 1.76 -2.86 -6.73
C MET A 147 1.48 -4.32 -6.33
N TYR A 148 1.73 -4.68 -5.07
CA TYR A 148 1.46 -6.03 -4.58
C TYR A 148 -0.04 -6.29 -4.40
N VAL A 149 -0.72 -5.34 -3.74
CA VAL A 149 -2.16 -5.37 -3.47
C VAL A 149 -2.76 -4.02 -3.84
N ASN A 150 -3.83 -4.04 -4.63
CA ASN A 150 -4.55 -2.81 -4.93
C ASN A 150 -5.34 -2.32 -3.70
N ASN A 151 -5.19 -1.04 -3.38
CA ASN A 151 -5.74 -0.41 -2.18
C ASN A 151 -7.25 -0.14 -2.24
N GLU A 152 -7.89 -0.27 -3.42
CA GLU A 152 -9.32 -0.01 -3.60
C GLU A 152 -10.15 -1.30 -3.69
N VAL A 153 -9.72 -2.26 -4.50
CA VAL A 153 -10.47 -3.50 -4.77
C VAL A 153 -9.83 -4.75 -4.17
N GLY A 154 -8.66 -4.63 -3.56
CA GLY A 154 -7.99 -5.75 -2.89
C GLY A 154 -7.45 -6.83 -3.83
N SER A 155 -7.29 -6.54 -5.13
CA SER A 155 -6.66 -7.48 -6.05
C SER A 155 -5.19 -7.69 -5.72
N VAL A 156 -4.76 -8.94 -5.70
CA VAL A 156 -3.35 -9.33 -5.50
C VAL A 156 -2.73 -9.58 -6.86
N GLN A 157 -1.62 -8.92 -7.15
CA GLN A 157 -0.95 -9.01 -8.43
C GLN A 157 -0.05 -10.24 -8.54
N PRO A 158 0.10 -10.83 -9.73
CA PRO A 158 0.95 -12.00 -9.98
C PRO A 158 2.44 -11.59 -10.01
N ILE A 159 2.97 -11.12 -8.87
CA ILE A 159 4.31 -10.51 -8.78
C ILE A 159 5.40 -11.49 -9.18
N GLN A 160 5.33 -12.74 -8.70
CA GLN A 160 6.36 -13.74 -8.96
C GLN A 160 6.45 -14.09 -10.45
N GLU A 161 5.30 -14.26 -11.10
CA GLU A 161 5.19 -14.56 -12.52
C GLU A 161 5.67 -13.37 -13.36
N ALA A 162 5.20 -12.16 -13.03
CA ALA A 162 5.57 -10.92 -13.71
C ALA A 162 7.09 -10.66 -13.59
N ALA A 163 7.64 -10.68 -12.39
CA ALA A 163 9.08 -10.48 -12.17
C ALA A 163 9.91 -11.56 -12.85
N SER A 164 9.47 -12.83 -12.81
CA SER A 164 10.18 -13.92 -13.50
C SER A 164 10.20 -13.73 -15.00
N MET A 165 9.09 -13.28 -15.60
CA MET A 165 8.98 -12.97 -17.03
C MET A 165 9.91 -11.81 -17.42
N VAL A 166 9.90 -10.73 -16.66
CA VAL A 166 10.78 -9.57 -16.89
C VAL A 166 12.25 -9.97 -16.82
N LYS A 167 12.65 -10.74 -15.77
CA LYS A 167 14.03 -11.18 -15.60
C LYS A 167 14.47 -12.21 -16.65
N ALA A 168 13.54 -13.01 -17.17
CA ALA A 168 13.81 -13.92 -18.30
C ALA A 168 14.02 -13.16 -19.61
N TYR A 169 13.30 -12.05 -19.84
CA TYR A 169 13.49 -11.20 -21.01
C TYR A 169 14.84 -10.47 -20.94
N ASN A 170 15.10 -9.75 -19.84
CA ASN A 170 16.39 -9.11 -19.57
C ASN A 170 16.58 -8.97 -18.04
N LYS A 171 17.60 -9.64 -17.51
CA LYS A 171 17.92 -9.63 -16.05
C LYS A 171 18.25 -8.24 -15.51
N ASN A 172 18.63 -7.29 -16.37
CA ASN A 172 19.01 -5.93 -15.97
C ASN A 172 17.80 -4.98 -15.83
N ILE A 173 16.62 -5.36 -16.33
CA ILE A 173 15.40 -4.59 -16.09
C ILE A 173 15.07 -4.66 -14.62
N LEU A 174 14.92 -3.50 -13.98
CA LEU A 174 14.57 -3.40 -12.58
C LEU A 174 13.08 -3.70 -12.37
N PHE A 175 12.75 -4.40 -11.28
CA PHE A 175 11.38 -4.67 -10.88
C PHE A 175 11.10 -4.06 -9.51
N HIS A 176 10.22 -3.08 -9.47
CA HIS A 176 9.75 -2.41 -8.26
C HIS A 176 8.37 -2.92 -7.85
N VAL A 177 8.15 -3.05 -6.55
CA VAL A 177 6.85 -3.40 -5.96
C VAL A 177 6.44 -2.38 -4.92
N ASP A 178 5.30 -1.71 -5.13
CA ASP A 178 4.60 -1.04 -4.03
C ASP A 178 3.91 -2.11 -3.17
N ALA A 179 4.53 -2.40 -2.01
CA ALA A 179 4.02 -3.39 -1.05
C ALA A 179 3.28 -2.74 0.13
N VAL A 180 2.90 -1.47 0.03
CA VAL A 180 2.25 -0.70 1.11
C VAL A 180 1.00 -1.39 1.65
N GLN A 181 0.19 -2.01 0.80
CA GLN A 181 -0.98 -2.80 1.22
C GLN A 181 -0.68 -4.29 1.43
N GLY A 182 0.46 -4.78 0.95
CA GLY A 182 0.85 -6.19 1.04
C GLY A 182 1.65 -6.53 2.30
N PHE A 183 2.55 -5.62 2.74
CA PHE A 183 3.39 -5.84 3.90
C PHE A 183 2.54 -5.90 5.19
N GLY A 184 2.82 -6.89 6.04
CA GLY A 184 2.00 -7.16 7.22
C GLY A 184 0.67 -7.88 6.94
N LYS A 185 0.49 -8.37 5.70
CA LYS A 185 -0.61 -9.26 5.29
C LYS A 185 -0.08 -10.51 4.56
N TYR A 186 1.11 -10.40 4.00
CA TYR A 186 1.81 -11.46 3.26
C TYR A 186 3.26 -11.55 3.70
N HIS A 187 3.83 -12.75 3.61
CA HIS A 187 5.27 -12.95 3.71
C HIS A 187 5.92 -12.55 2.38
N ILE A 188 6.55 -11.36 2.35
CA ILE A 188 7.18 -10.81 1.16
C ILE A 188 8.69 -11.06 1.24
N TYR A 189 9.23 -11.83 0.31
CA TYR A 189 10.66 -12.13 0.21
C TYR A 189 11.19 -11.61 -1.14
N PRO A 190 11.64 -10.35 -1.23
CA PRO A 190 11.97 -9.70 -2.50
C PRO A 190 12.92 -10.53 -3.38
N LYS A 191 14.00 -11.07 -2.80
CA LYS A 191 14.97 -11.87 -3.57
C LYS A 191 14.36 -13.14 -4.15
N ARG A 192 13.46 -13.82 -3.43
CA ARG A 192 12.74 -14.99 -3.93
C ARG A 192 11.77 -14.60 -5.05
N LEU A 193 11.12 -13.46 -4.93
CA LEU A 193 10.19 -12.92 -5.93
C LEU A 193 10.92 -12.27 -7.11
N LYS A 194 12.26 -12.15 -7.09
CA LYS A 194 13.08 -11.43 -8.08
C LYS A 194 12.73 -9.94 -8.18
N VAL A 195 12.36 -9.34 -7.06
CA VAL A 195 12.04 -7.92 -6.90
C VAL A 195 13.29 -7.18 -6.48
N ASP A 196 13.63 -6.10 -7.16
CA ASP A 196 14.83 -5.30 -6.91
C ASP A 196 14.59 -4.17 -5.91
N MET A 197 13.37 -3.64 -5.86
CA MET A 197 12.98 -2.57 -4.93
C MET A 197 11.55 -2.81 -4.41
N CYS A 198 11.31 -2.49 -3.12
CA CYS A 198 10.03 -2.72 -2.49
C CYS A 198 9.69 -1.59 -1.50
N SER A 199 8.56 -0.93 -1.69
CA SER A 199 8.09 0.19 -0.86
C SER A 199 7.13 -0.27 0.24
N ILE A 200 7.33 0.26 1.47
CA ILE A 200 6.53 -0.06 2.65
C ILE A 200 6.20 1.25 3.39
N SER A 201 5.03 1.32 4.03
CA SER A 201 4.60 2.50 4.80
C SER A 201 4.17 2.12 6.21
N GLY A 202 4.68 2.87 7.22
CA GLY A 202 4.46 2.56 8.63
C GLY A 202 2.99 2.63 9.04
N HIS A 203 2.25 3.62 8.57
CA HIS A 203 0.86 3.82 8.97
C HIS A 203 -0.14 2.78 8.40
N LYS A 204 0.31 1.83 7.60
CA LYS A 204 -0.50 0.70 7.11
C LYS A 204 -0.30 -0.58 7.93
N ILE A 205 0.67 -0.56 8.85
CA ILE A 205 1.05 -1.70 9.69
C ILE A 205 1.02 -1.35 11.18
N HIS A 206 0.11 -0.49 11.58
CA HIS A 206 -0.03 -0.03 12.98
C HIS A 206 1.21 0.71 13.52
N GLY A 207 2.04 1.25 12.63
CA GLY A 207 3.18 2.09 12.92
C GLY A 207 2.86 3.58 12.83
N PRO A 208 3.87 4.44 13.07
CA PRO A 208 3.72 5.89 12.96
C PRO A 208 3.44 6.33 11.53
N LYS A 209 2.74 7.45 11.38
CA LYS A 209 2.69 8.23 10.14
C LYS A 209 4.03 8.96 9.94
N GLY A 210 4.35 9.35 8.72
CA GLY A 210 5.58 10.10 8.42
C GLY A 210 6.86 9.25 8.46
N ILE A 211 6.72 7.92 8.29
CA ILE A 211 7.83 6.97 8.18
C ILE A 211 7.48 5.85 7.19
N GLY A 212 8.46 5.45 6.39
CA GLY A 212 8.38 4.33 5.46
C GLY A 212 9.72 3.61 5.33
N VAL A 213 9.72 2.55 4.57
CA VAL A 213 10.91 1.76 4.25
C VAL A 213 10.95 1.49 2.76
N LEU A 214 12.12 1.63 2.18
CA LEU A 214 12.44 1.19 0.83
C LEU A 214 13.51 0.11 0.92
N TYR A 215 13.17 -1.11 0.49
CA TYR A 215 14.17 -2.12 0.17
C TYR A 215 14.76 -1.81 -1.19
N ILE A 216 16.09 -1.84 -1.30
CA ILE A 216 16.84 -1.71 -2.55
C ILE A 216 17.88 -2.81 -2.56
N ASP A 217 17.80 -3.71 -3.54
CA ASP A 217 18.82 -4.76 -3.74
C ASP A 217 20.19 -4.13 -3.95
N GLU A 218 21.24 -4.74 -3.39
CA GLU A 218 22.60 -4.20 -3.43
C GLU A 218 23.17 -3.96 -4.84
N HIS A 219 22.60 -4.60 -5.86
CA HIS A 219 23.02 -4.45 -7.26
C HIS A 219 22.30 -3.29 -7.99
N VAL A 220 21.28 -2.71 -7.38
CA VAL A 220 20.50 -1.62 -7.98
C VAL A 220 21.28 -0.32 -7.93
N LYS A 221 21.43 0.29 -9.09
CA LYS A 221 21.95 1.67 -9.20
C LYS A 221 20.78 2.63 -9.06
N ILE A 222 20.87 3.51 -8.06
CA ILE A 222 19.86 4.53 -7.78
C ILE A 222 20.54 5.91 -7.62
N LYS A 223 19.88 6.97 -8.09
CA LYS A 223 20.28 8.35 -7.79
C LYS A 223 19.44 8.91 -6.67
N PRO A 224 19.99 9.65 -5.71
CA PRO A 224 19.20 10.31 -4.69
C PRO A 224 18.26 11.34 -5.30
N ILE A 225 17.11 11.55 -4.67
CA ILE A 225 16.17 12.63 -4.99
C ILE A 225 16.11 13.68 -3.86
N VAL A 226 16.65 13.34 -2.69
CA VAL A 226 16.80 14.22 -1.53
C VAL A 226 18.30 14.38 -1.26
N PHE A 227 18.80 15.60 -1.43
CA PHE A 227 20.24 15.91 -1.34
C PHE A 227 20.56 16.52 0.03
N GLY A 228 21.77 16.26 0.56
CA GLY A 228 22.22 16.80 1.84
C GLY A 228 23.50 16.15 2.35
N GLY A 229 23.52 15.77 3.64
CA GLY A 229 24.70 15.32 4.38
C GLY A 229 25.02 13.82 4.24
N GLU A 230 24.66 13.19 3.15
CA GLU A 230 25.01 11.80 2.78
C GLU A 230 24.51 10.70 3.73
N GLN A 231 23.49 10.99 4.57
CA GLN A 231 22.86 9.98 5.41
C GLN A 231 22.35 8.80 4.56
N GLN A 232 22.21 7.64 5.20
CA GLN A 232 21.80 6.41 4.54
C GLN A 232 22.56 6.13 3.24
N LYS A 233 23.89 6.28 3.28
CA LYS A 233 24.80 6.02 2.14
C LYS A 233 24.48 6.88 0.92
N ASN A 234 24.10 8.13 1.14
CA ASN A 234 23.71 9.09 0.10
C ASN A 234 22.52 8.66 -0.75
N VAL A 235 21.69 7.73 -0.27
CA VAL A 235 20.43 7.35 -0.93
C VAL A 235 19.31 8.31 -0.50
N ARG A 236 19.28 8.65 0.79
CA ARG A 236 18.30 9.59 1.33
C ARG A 236 18.95 10.44 2.42
N SER A 237 19.29 11.66 2.08
CA SER A 237 19.92 12.61 2.99
C SER A 237 18.95 13.24 3.98
N GLY A 238 19.49 13.82 5.06
CA GLY A 238 18.75 14.45 6.16
C GLY A 238 18.81 13.61 7.42
N THR A 239 18.78 14.28 8.60
CA THR A 239 18.79 13.61 9.90
C THR A 239 17.67 12.58 9.96
N GLU A 240 17.98 11.37 10.38
CA GLU A 240 17.02 10.28 10.46
C GLU A 240 15.93 10.55 11.49
N ASN A 241 14.69 10.24 11.15
CA ASN A 241 13.56 10.25 12.05
C ASN A 241 13.66 9.06 13.02
N VAL A 242 14.59 9.12 13.99
CA VAL A 242 14.88 8.01 14.91
C VAL A 242 13.63 7.52 15.64
N PRO A 243 12.76 8.38 16.19
CA PRO A 243 11.52 7.93 16.83
C PRO A 243 10.59 7.18 15.87
N GLY A 244 10.43 7.70 14.64
CA GLY A 244 9.63 7.03 13.60
C GLY A 244 10.23 5.70 13.16
N ILE A 245 11.56 5.62 13.05
CA ILE A 245 12.30 4.41 12.68
C ILE A 245 12.15 3.34 13.77
N ALA A 246 12.32 3.70 15.03
CA ALA A 246 12.09 2.78 16.15
C ALA A 246 10.65 2.26 16.15
N GLY A 247 9.69 3.18 15.97
CA GLY A 247 8.27 2.85 15.94
C GLY A 247 7.87 1.93 14.78
N ILE A 248 8.35 2.18 13.55
CA ILE A 248 8.03 1.29 12.42
C ILE A 248 8.71 -0.07 12.57
N GLY A 249 9.92 -0.13 13.15
CA GLY A 249 10.61 -1.39 13.44
C GLY A 249 9.82 -2.25 14.43
N LEU A 250 9.32 -1.66 15.51
CA LEU A 250 8.47 -2.37 16.48
C LEU A 250 7.14 -2.79 15.85
N ALA A 251 6.47 -1.91 15.12
CA ALA A 251 5.22 -2.22 14.43
C ALA A 251 5.38 -3.40 13.45
N ALA A 252 6.47 -3.39 12.68
CA ALA A 252 6.79 -4.49 11.76
C ALA A 252 6.99 -5.81 12.50
N LYS A 253 7.68 -5.80 13.64
CA LYS A 253 7.84 -7.00 14.48
C LYS A 253 6.48 -7.49 14.97
N MET A 254 5.66 -6.63 15.57
CA MET A 254 4.37 -6.99 16.18
C MET A 254 3.35 -7.51 15.15
N ILE A 255 3.27 -6.88 13.95
CA ILE A 255 2.29 -7.32 12.96
C ILE A 255 2.62 -8.69 12.39
N TYR A 256 3.91 -9.08 12.33
CA TYR A 256 4.34 -10.41 11.89
C TYR A 256 4.29 -11.48 12.98
N GLU A 257 4.12 -11.10 14.26
CA GLU A 257 3.81 -12.06 15.31
C GLU A 257 2.41 -12.67 15.05
N ASN A 258 2.35 -13.99 14.85
CA ASN A 258 1.13 -14.73 14.52
C ASN A 258 0.40 -14.21 13.26
N LEU A 259 1.18 -13.78 12.24
CA LEU A 259 0.62 -13.18 11.02
C LEU A 259 -0.47 -14.04 10.37
N ASP A 260 -0.24 -15.35 10.25
CA ASP A 260 -1.15 -16.25 9.56
C ASP A 260 -2.50 -16.37 10.29
N GLU A 261 -2.50 -16.35 11.64
CA GLU A 261 -3.72 -16.33 12.45
C GLU A 261 -4.49 -15.02 12.27
N LYS A 262 -3.79 -13.88 12.30
CA LYS A 262 -4.38 -12.56 12.06
C LYS A 262 -5.00 -12.45 10.66
N VAL A 263 -4.30 -12.96 9.66
CA VAL A 263 -4.78 -12.99 8.27
C VAL A 263 -6.00 -13.90 8.15
N ALA A 264 -6.00 -15.08 8.79
CA ALA A 264 -7.13 -15.99 8.79
C ALA A 264 -8.36 -15.35 9.44
N ALA A 265 -8.21 -14.64 10.56
CA ALA A 265 -9.30 -13.92 11.22
C ALA A 265 -9.87 -12.81 10.34
N MET A 266 -9.03 -11.98 9.69
CA MET A 266 -9.49 -10.96 8.75
C MET A 266 -10.24 -11.60 7.56
N ARG A 267 -9.76 -12.74 7.06
CA ARG A 267 -10.39 -13.44 5.94
C ARG A 267 -11.77 -13.95 6.33
N ALA A 268 -11.93 -14.56 7.51
CA ALA A 268 -13.23 -15.02 8.02
C ALA A 268 -14.23 -13.85 8.16
N MET A 269 -13.78 -12.71 8.71
CA MET A 269 -14.61 -11.50 8.79
C MET A 269 -15.00 -10.97 7.40
N LYS A 270 -14.06 -10.96 6.45
CA LYS A 270 -14.32 -10.55 5.05
C LYS A 270 -15.37 -11.44 4.40
N GLU A 271 -15.24 -12.76 4.51
CA GLU A 271 -16.17 -13.72 3.95
C GLU A 271 -17.57 -13.53 4.53
N HIS A 272 -17.67 -13.43 5.85
CA HIS A 272 -18.93 -13.18 6.54
C HIS A 272 -19.58 -11.87 6.09
N PHE A 273 -18.81 -10.79 6.01
CA PHE A 273 -19.32 -9.50 5.54
C PHE A 273 -19.83 -9.57 4.09
N ILE A 274 -19.09 -10.22 3.20
CA ILE A 274 -19.48 -10.37 1.79
C ILE A 274 -20.78 -11.18 1.65
N GLU A 275 -20.92 -12.29 2.38
CA GLU A 275 -22.14 -13.10 2.35
C GLU A 275 -23.36 -12.30 2.86
N GLY A 276 -23.18 -11.47 3.89
CA GLY A 276 -24.23 -10.56 4.35
C GLY A 276 -24.58 -9.48 3.32
N VAL A 277 -23.58 -8.81 2.75
CA VAL A 277 -23.83 -7.76 1.74
C VAL A 277 -24.53 -8.29 0.49
N LYS A 278 -24.26 -9.52 0.07
CA LYS A 278 -24.95 -10.16 -1.06
C LYS A 278 -26.47 -10.30 -0.87
N GLN A 279 -26.96 -10.23 0.37
CA GLN A 279 -28.39 -10.24 0.66
C GLN A 279 -29.05 -8.87 0.42
N ILE A 280 -28.26 -7.81 0.23
CA ILE A 280 -28.77 -6.47 -0.08
C ILE A 280 -28.96 -6.38 -1.60
N PRO A 281 -30.20 -6.17 -2.10
CA PRO A 281 -30.44 -6.04 -3.54
C PRO A 281 -29.60 -4.94 -4.18
N ASP A 282 -29.32 -5.05 -5.48
CA ASP A 282 -28.60 -4.05 -6.29
C ASP A 282 -27.24 -3.65 -5.70
N THR A 283 -26.54 -4.62 -5.12
CA THR A 283 -25.14 -4.49 -4.70
C THR A 283 -24.22 -5.29 -5.60
N THR A 284 -22.95 -4.90 -5.67
CA THR A 284 -21.90 -5.65 -6.37
C THR A 284 -20.61 -5.62 -5.57
N ILE A 285 -19.86 -6.72 -5.61
CA ILE A 285 -18.49 -6.77 -5.05
C ILE A 285 -17.52 -6.56 -6.20
N HIS A 286 -16.64 -5.59 -6.07
CA HIS A 286 -15.59 -5.34 -7.04
C HIS A 286 -14.32 -6.12 -6.68
N GLY A 287 -13.61 -6.62 -7.69
CA GLY A 287 -12.43 -7.47 -7.50
C GLY A 287 -12.77 -8.93 -7.20
N LEU A 288 -11.74 -9.71 -6.84
CA LEU A 288 -11.90 -11.06 -6.32
C LEU A 288 -12.19 -11.03 -4.82
N TYR A 289 -12.95 -12.02 -4.36
CA TYR A 289 -13.25 -12.19 -2.93
C TYR A 289 -13.01 -13.62 -2.45
N ASP A 290 -12.25 -14.39 -3.22
CA ASP A 290 -11.77 -15.71 -2.85
C ASP A 290 -10.45 -15.64 -2.03
N GLU A 291 -9.89 -16.79 -1.72
CA GLU A 291 -8.61 -16.91 -1.00
C GLU A 291 -7.40 -16.26 -1.70
N THR A 292 -7.50 -15.98 -3.00
CA THR A 292 -6.44 -15.32 -3.79
C THR A 292 -6.51 -13.80 -3.72
N SER A 293 -7.54 -13.22 -3.08
CA SER A 293 -7.71 -11.78 -2.86
C SER A 293 -7.11 -11.34 -1.53
N ALA A 294 -6.87 -10.04 -1.36
CA ALA A 294 -6.37 -9.49 -0.11
C ALA A 294 -7.37 -9.75 1.04
N PRO A 295 -6.90 -10.18 2.24
CA PRO A 295 -7.78 -10.56 3.33
C PRO A 295 -8.52 -9.39 3.97
N HIS A 296 -8.07 -8.17 3.77
CA HIS A 296 -8.46 -6.98 4.52
C HIS A 296 -9.20 -5.92 3.71
N ILE A 297 -9.41 -6.08 2.40
CA ILE A 297 -10.05 -5.06 1.55
C ILE A 297 -11.30 -5.64 0.91
N ILE A 298 -12.40 -4.90 1.00
CA ILE A 298 -13.69 -5.22 0.40
C ILE A 298 -14.22 -3.97 -0.28
N SER A 299 -14.49 -4.04 -1.57
CA SER A 299 -15.05 -2.94 -2.37
C SER A 299 -16.46 -3.28 -2.77
N VAL A 300 -17.43 -2.48 -2.34
CA VAL A 300 -18.86 -2.74 -2.54
C VAL A 300 -19.54 -1.58 -3.24
N GLY A 301 -20.13 -1.83 -4.39
CA GLY A 301 -21.01 -0.91 -5.09
C GLY A 301 -22.46 -1.04 -4.62
N PHE A 302 -23.13 0.07 -4.30
CA PHE A 302 -24.51 0.15 -3.87
C PHE A 302 -25.32 0.97 -4.89
N ALA A 303 -25.82 0.35 -5.94
CA ALA A 303 -26.54 1.06 -6.97
C ALA A 303 -27.71 1.90 -6.40
N GLY A 304 -27.86 3.13 -6.93
CA GLY A 304 -28.91 4.05 -6.52
C GLY A 304 -28.60 4.88 -5.27
N ILE A 305 -27.37 4.80 -4.70
CA ILE A 305 -26.97 5.65 -3.57
C ILE A 305 -25.56 6.19 -3.86
N ARG A 306 -25.39 7.52 -3.80
CA ARG A 306 -24.04 8.11 -3.90
C ARG A 306 -23.20 7.68 -2.69
N SER A 307 -21.93 7.35 -2.96
CA SER A 307 -20.98 6.87 -1.94
C SER A 307 -20.85 7.83 -0.75
N GLU A 308 -20.81 9.15 -0.99
CA GLU A 308 -20.75 10.18 0.06
C GLU A 308 -21.98 10.13 1.00
N VAL A 309 -23.17 9.94 0.44
CA VAL A 309 -24.41 9.88 1.23
C VAL A 309 -24.40 8.66 2.15
N LEU A 310 -24.02 7.51 1.61
CA LEU A 310 -23.95 6.28 2.41
C LEU A 310 -22.82 6.33 3.44
N LEU A 311 -21.68 6.93 3.08
CA LEU A 311 -20.54 7.12 3.99
C LEU A 311 -20.95 7.93 5.23
N HIS A 312 -21.58 9.10 5.04
CA HIS A 312 -22.04 9.92 6.17
C HIS A 312 -23.15 9.28 6.97
N ALA A 313 -24.06 8.53 6.33
CA ALA A 313 -25.10 7.77 7.05
C ALA A 313 -24.52 6.64 7.93
N LEU A 314 -23.40 6.04 7.51
CA LEU A 314 -22.64 5.07 8.32
C LEU A 314 -21.87 5.77 9.44
N GLU A 315 -21.23 6.90 9.16
CA GLU A 315 -20.53 7.74 10.14
C GLU A 315 -21.47 8.17 11.28
N ASP A 316 -22.70 8.57 10.98
CA ASP A 316 -23.76 8.87 11.98
C ASP A 316 -24.09 7.67 12.90
N LYS A 317 -23.72 6.47 12.50
CA LYS A 317 -23.83 5.24 13.30
C LYS A 317 -22.51 4.81 13.95
N GLY A 318 -21.46 5.63 13.82
CA GLY A 318 -20.14 5.34 14.33
C GLY A 318 -19.33 4.35 13.49
N ILE A 319 -19.72 4.11 12.22
CA ILE A 319 -19.04 3.19 11.30
C ILE A 319 -18.24 4.04 10.31
N TYR A 320 -16.92 3.92 10.34
CA TYR A 320 -16.00 4.68 9.50
C TYR A 320 -15.48 3.82 8.34
N VAL A 321 -15.78 4.27 7.12
CA VAL A 321 -15.43 3.61 5.85
C VAL A 321 -14.87 4.63 4.87
N SER A 322 -14.42 4.20 3.69
CA SER A 322 -13.91 5.10 2.65
C SER A 322 -14.74 4.99 1.36
N SER A 323 -14.94 6.12 0.68
CA SER A 323 -15.25 6.09 -0.75
C SER A 323 -13.94 5.87 -1.51
N GLY A 324 -13.87 4.95 -2.49
CA GLY A 324 -12.64 4.55 -3.19
C GLY A 324 -11.78 5.69 -3.75
N SER A 325 -12.32 6.91 -3.85
CA SER A 325 -11.67 8.14 -4.30
C SER A 325 -11.20 9.07 -3.17
N ALA A 326 -11.19 8.64 -1.91
CA ALA A 326 -10.93 9.48 -0.73
C ALA A 326 -9.53 10.13 -0.67
N CYS A 327 -8.59 9.77 -1.54
CA CYS A 327 -7.28 10.44 -1.63
C CYS A 327 -7.29 11.75 -2.43
N ALA A 328 -8.42 12.12 -3.06
CA ALA A 328 -8.57 13.37 -3.80
C ALA A 328 -9.38 14.39 -2.97
N SER A 329 -8.70 15.08 -2.10
CA SER A 329 -9.20 15.89 -1.00
C SER A 329 -10.03 17.14 -1.37
N ASN A 330 -10.51 17.38 -2.56
CA ASN A 330 -11.41 18.53 -2.83
C ASN A 330 -12.31 18.41 -4.07
N HIS A 331 -12.24 17.34 -4.83
CA HIS A 331 -13.18 17.10 -5.94
C HIS A 331 -13.52 15.61 -6.02
N PRO A 332 -14.80 15.23 -6.14
CA PRO A 332 -15.19 13.83 -6.36
C PRO A 332 -14.68 13.39 -7.73
N GLN A 333 -13.50 12.76 -7.75
CA GLN A 333 -12.98 12.14 -8.97
C GLN A 333 -13.40 10.69 -8.99
N ILE A 334 -13.93 10.27 -10.12
CA ILE A 334 -14.27 8.87 -10.36
C ILE A 334 -12.98 8.04 -10.29
N SER A 335 -13.01 6.96 -9.50
CA SER A 335 -11.85 6.08 -9.32
C SER A 335 -11.30 5.56 -10.67
N GLY A 336 -10.00 5.77 -10.87
CA GLY A 336 -9.27 5.19 -12.00
C GLY A 336 -9.25 3.67 -11.95
N VAL A 337 -9.25 3.09 -10.74
CA VAL A 337 -9.29 1.63 -10.53
C VAL A 337 -10.63 1.07 -10.97
N LEU A 338 -11.75 1.65 -10.52
CA LEU A 338 -13.10 1.20 -10.92
C LEU A 338 -13.32 1.31 -12.44
N LYS A 339 -12.80 2.37 -13.08
CA LYS A 339 -12.80 2.49 -14.54
C LYS A 339 -11.92 1.41 -15.18
N GLY A 340 -10.74 1.20 -14.66
CA GLY A 340 -9.77 0.23 -15.17
C GLY A 340 -10.29 -1.21 -15.17
N ILE A 341 -11.06 -1.58 -14.16
CA ILE A 341 -11.71 -2.91 -14.07
C ILE A 341 -13.03 -3.00 -14.85
N GLY A 342 -13.48 -1.91 -15.48
CA GLY A 342 -14.74 -1.87 -16.23
C GLY A 342 -15.99 -1.93 -15.35
N ALA A 343 -15.95 -1.36 -14.14
CA ALA A 343 -17.11 -1.28 -13.26
C ALA A 343 -18.28 -0.55 -13.96
N GLY A 344 -19.52 -1.05 -13.77
CA GLY A 344 -20.71 -0.45 -14.36
C GLY A 344 -20.88 1.02 -13.93
N GLN A 345 -21.36 1.86 -14.85
CA GLN A 345 -21.48 3.31 -14.65
C GLN A 345 -22.23 3.67 -13.35
N GLN A 346 -23.25 2.88 -12.98
CA GLN A 346 -24.06 3.07 -11.77
C GLN A 346 -23.29 2.84 -10.45
N PHE A 347 -22.08 2.29 -10.51
CA PHE A 347 -21.25 2.02 -9.33
C PHE A 347 -20.05 2.96 -9.19
N LEU A 348 -19.73 3.76 -10.22
CA LEU A 348 -18.53 4.59 -10.23
C LEU A 348 -18.51 5.66 -9.11
N ASP A 349 -19.69 6.17 -8.73
CA ASP A 349 -19.89 7.12 -7.63
C ASP A 349 -20.70 6.54 -6.45
N ALA A 350 -20.95 5.23 -6.49
CA ALA A 350 -21.80 4.48 -5.56
C ALA A 350 -21.03 3.34 -4.86
N THR A 351 -19.71 3.41 -4.82
CA THR A 351 -18.87 2.36 -4.24
C THR A 351 -18.22 2.82 -2.94
N LEU A 352 -18.32 1.97 -1.91
CA LEU A 352 -17.58 2.10 -0.65
C LEU A 352 -16.53 1.01 -0.53
N ARG A 353 -15.41 1.37 0.09
CA ARG A 353 -14.39 0.41 0.52
C ARG A 353 -14.48 0.22 2.02
N PHE A 354 -14.56 -1.02 2.44
CA PHE A 354 -14.41 -1.47 3.81
C PHE A 354 -13.05 -2.14 3.95
N SER A 355 -12.30 -1.81 4.99
CA SER A 355 -10.99 -2.40 5.18
C SER A 355 -10.69 -2.74 6.63
N LEU A 356 -10.28 -3.97 6.84
CA LEU A 356 -10.14 -4.64 8.12
C LEU A 356 -8.71 -4.53 8.67
N SER A 357 -8.58 -4.72 9.97
CA SER A 357 -7.31 -4.97 10.65
C SER A 357 -7.52 -6.06 11.72
N GLU A 358 -6.44 -6.45 12.38
CA GLU A 358 -6.50 -7.40 13.50
C GLU A 358 -7.28 -6.89 14.73
N PHE A 359 -7.58 -5.59 14.79
CA PHE A 359 -8.38 -5.00 15.87
C PHE A 359 -9.88 -5.08 15.64
N ASN A 360 -10.32 -5.45 14.46
CA ASN A 360 -11.76 -5.62 14.19
C ASN A 360 -12.26 -6.94 14.75
N THR A 361 -13.54 -6.97 15.08
CA THR A 361 -14.22 -8.15 15.61
C THR A 361 -15.42 -8.56 14.76
N MET A 362 -15.88 -9.80 14.89
CA MET A 362 -17.05 -10.29 14.19
C MET A 362 -18.30 -9.51 14.58
N GLU A 363 -18.43 -9.10 15.85
CA GLU A 363 -19.54 -8.28 16.34
C GLU A 363 -19.57 -6.87 15.72
N GLU A 364 -18.43 -6.36 15.27
CA GLU A 364 -18.36 -5.11 14.50
C GLU A 364 -18.86 -5.32 13.08
N ILE A 365 -18.56 -6.47 12.49
CA ILE A 365 -19.04 -6.85 11.16
C ILE A 365 -20.55 -7.04 11.18
N ASP A 366 -21.09 -7.77 12.16
CA ASP A 366 -22.55 -7.97 12.33
C ASP A 366 -23.28 -6.63 12.50
N TYR A 367 -22.74 -5.75 13.38
CA TYR A 367 -23.31 -4.41 13.58
C TYR A 367 -23.31 -3.59 12.29
N THR A 368 -22.26 -3.70 11.48
CA THR A 368 -22.17 -3.01 10.19
C THR A 368 -23.20 -3.54 9.20
N LEU A 369 -23.38 -4.86 9.12
CA LEU A 369 -24.37 -5.50 8.26
C LEU A 369 -25.80 -5.11 8.67
N ASP A 370 -26.12 -5.17 9.96
CA ASP A 370 -27.44 -4.76 10.48
C ASP A 370 -27.74 -3.29 10.16
N THR A 371 -26.72 -2.44 10.28
CA THR A 371 -26.83 -1.03 9.92
C THR A 371 -27.11 -0.88 8.42
N LEU A 372 -26.37 -1.58 7.55
CA LEU A 372 -26.57 -1.54 6.09
C LEU A 372 -27.94 -2.04 5.69
N TYR A 373 -28.46 -3.13 6.30
CA TYR A 373 -29.81 -3.64 6.04
C TYR A 373 -30.92 -2.62 6.33
N ASN A 374 -30.69 -1.74 7.31
CA ASN A 374 -31.65 -0.71 7.66
C ASN A 374 -31.53 0.54 6.80
N ILE A 375 -30.30 1.05 6.60
CA ILE A 375 -30.10 2.35 5.96
C ILE A 375 -30.14 2.31 4.43
N VAL A 376 -29.66 1.23 3.79
CA VAL A 376 -29.59 1.15 2.32
C VAL A 376 -30.99 1.22 1.69
N PRO A 377 -31.99 0.43 2.13
CA PRO A 377 -33.35 0.54 1.59
C PRO A 377 -34.00 1.89 1.88
N MET A 378 -33.68 2.51 3.03
CA MET A 378 -34.19 3.83 3.39
C MET A 378 -33.64 4.91 2.44
N LEU A 379 -32.32 4.95 2.24
CA LEU A 379 -31.66 5.96 1.39
C LEU A 379 -32.14 5.86 -0.07
N ARG A 380 -32.31 4.65 -0.60
CA ARG A 380 -32.82 4.44 -1.97
C ARG A 380 -34.19 5.06 -2.22
N LYS A 381 -35.05 5.17 -1.20
CA LYS A 381 -36.38 5.82 -1.32
C LYS A 381 -36.28 7.33 -1.58
N TYR A 382 -35.18 7.95 -1.17
CA TYR A 382 -34.97 9.40 -1.31
C TYR A 382 -34.10 9.78 -2.52
N THR A 383 -33.56 8.82 -3.24
CA THR A 383 -32.81 9.09 -4.47
C THR A 383 -33.81 9.39 -5.58
N ARG A 384 -33.81 10.63 -6.05
CA ARG A 384 -34.61 11.00 -7.24
C ARG A 384 -33.95 10.38 -8.47
N HIS A 385 -34.78 9.67 -9.25
CA HIS A 385 -34.40 9.19 -10.59
C HIS A 385 -34.23 10.35 -11.55
#